data_1730b78216902845bc3cd6498a930e9a
#
_entry.id   1730b78216902845bc3cd6498a930e9a
#
_cell.length_a   1.000
_cell.length_b   1.000
_cell.length_c   1.000
_cell.angle_alpha   90.00
_cell.angle_beta   90.00
_cell.angle_gamma   90.00
#
_symmetry.space_group_name_H-M   'P 1'
#
loop_
_entity.id
_entity.type
_entity.pdbx_description
1 polymer ?
#
loop_
_entity_poly.entity_id
_entity_poly.type
_entity_poly.pdbx_seq_one_letter_code
_entity_poly.pdbx_strand_id
1 'polypeptide(L)'
;VMTMGANIQWGYAGLINFGIMGYTALGGLAAVLISVDPIQDAWRAGGFDILMCLWLIIAIVLVIKFIVKNFQKSKLRSYSIAALIVSGIILIRVTAEPGIEAIEAVNPSKTGFLGGFGLPILFSWIAGAIFAGGLAFIIGKVALGLRADYLAIATLLISEIVIAILKHEEWLARGVKNVTGLKRPVPYEIDLQNSQWFINFVEKIHSE
;
A
#
# COMPACT_ATOMS: atom_id res chain seq x y z
N VAL A 1 14.48 10.39 8.13
CA VAL A 1 13.26 10.93 7.48
C VAL A 1 12.06 10.81 8.42
N MET A 2 11.72 9.62 8.96
CA MET A 2 10.59 9.44 9.92
C MET A 2 10.69 10.37 11.13
N THR A 3 11.87 10.45 11.74
CA THR A 3 12.13 11.30 12.92
C THR A 3 11.89 12.78 12.62
N MET A 4 12.27 13.25 11.42
CA MET A 4 12.00 14.63 10.98
C MET A 4 10.49 14.88 10.84
N GLY A 5 9.76 13.92 10.22
CA GLY A 5 8.30 14.04 10.11
C GLY A 5 7.60 14.05 11.47
N ALA A 6 8.03 13.19 12.39
CA ALA A 6 7.52 13.18 13.77
C ALA A 6 7.82 14.50 14.51
N ASN A 7 9.04 15.03 14.35
CA ASN A 7 9.42 16.29 14.98
C ASN A 7 8.61 17.49 14.45
N ILE A 8 8.30 17.51 13.16
CA ILE A 8 7.43 18.55 12.59
C ILE A 8 6.03 18.49 13.21
N GLN A 9 5.47 17.30 13.37
CA GLN A 9 4.12 17.13 13.94
C GLN A 9 4.09 17.41 15.44
N TRP A 10 5.01 16.82 16.22
CA TRP A 10 5.01 16.94 17.66
C TRP A 10 5.67 18.23 18.16
N GLY A 11 6.84 18.57 17.57
CA GLY A 11 7.63 19.72 18.00
C GLY A 11 7.07 21.05 17.53
N TYR A 12 6.75 21.16 16.23
CA TYR A 12 6.29 22.44 15.65
C TYR A 12 4.78 22.60 15.66
N ALA A 13 4.02 21.57 15.29
CA ALA A 13 2.58 21.67 15.22
C ALA A 13 1.87 21.36 16.57
N GLY A 14 2.57 20.78 17.55
CA GLY A 14 1.99 20.38 18.83
C GLY A 14 0.91 19.28 18.71
N LEU A 15 0.90 18.55 17.58
CA LEU A 15 -0.10 17.52 17.30
C LEU A 15 0.49 16.15 17.57
N ILE A 16 -0.07 15.46 18.57
CA ILE A 16 0.33 14.09 18.90
C ILE A 16 -0.34 13.14 17.89
N ASN A 17 0.46 12.56 17.00
CA ASN A 17 0.00 11.61 15.99
C ASN A 17 0.75 10.28 16.13
N PHE A 18 0.02 9.23 16.52
CA PHE A 18 0.54 7.87 16.60
C PHE A 18 0.33 7.06 15.31
N GLY A 19 -0.19 7.69 14.26
CA GLY A 19 -0.41 7.06 12.94
C GLY A 19 0.86 6.70 12.16
N ILE A 20 2.05 7.04 12.67
CA ILE A 20 3.35 6.85 12.00
C ILE A 20 3.56 5.39 11.58
N MET A 21 3.16 4.43 12.40
CA MET A 21 3.29 3.00 12.10
C MET A 21 2.47 2.58 10.86
N GLY A 22 1.24 3.08 10.73
CA GLY A 22 0.39 2.83 9.55
C GLY A 22 0.96 3.44 8.28
N TYR A 23 1.50 4.65 8.35
CA TYR A 23 2.17 5.27 7.20
C TYR A 23 3.42 4.51 6.77
N THR A 24 4.20 4.00 7.74
CA THR A 24 5.38 3.17 7.47
C THR A 24 4.99 1.85 6.83
N ALA A 25 3.92 1.21 7.31
CA ALA A 25 3.39 -0.02 6.74
C ALA A 25 2.97 0.16 5.27
N LEU A 26 2.31 1.29 4.93
CA LEU A 26 1.98 1.63 3.54
C LEU A 26 3.22 1.91 2.68
N GLY A 27 4.25 2.53 3.24
CA GLY A 27 5.54 2.68 2.57
C GLY A 27 6.19 1.34 2.23
N GLY A 28 6.13 0.37 3.16
CA GLY A 28 6.55 -1.01 2.95
C GLY A 28 5.74 -1.72 1.88
N LEU A 29 4.41 -1.57 1.89
CA LEU A 29 3.54 -2.08 0.84
C LEU A 29 3.92 -1.53 -0.54
N ALA A 30 4.16 -0.23 -0.65
CA ALA A 30 4.59 0.39 -1.91
C ALA A 30 5.91 -0.19 -2.42
N ALA A 31 6.86 -0.50 -1.52
CA ALA A 31 8.12 -1.16 -1.89
C ALA A 31 7.87 -2.55 -2.48
N VAL A 32 6.97 -3.33 -1.91
CA VAL A 32 6.59 -4.65 -2.42
C VAL A 32 5.91 -4.53 -3.78
N LEU A 33 4.88 -3.69 -3.91
CA LEU A 33 4.09 -3.53 -5.13
C LEU A 33 4.88 -2.97 -6.32
N ILE A 34 5.90 -2.17 -6.07
CA ILE A 34 6.68 -1.52 -7.14
C ILE A 34 7.96 -2.29 -7.45
N SER A 35 8.70 -2.75 -6.44
CA SER A 35 10.08 -3.21 -6.62
C SER A 35 10.23 -4.73 -6.71
N VAL A 36 9.30 -5.51 -6.17
CA VAL A 36 9.36 -6.98 -6.30
C VAL A 36 8.98 -7.39 -7.72
N ASP A 37 9.65 -8.38 -8.27
CA ASP A 37 9.32 -8.91 -9.59
C ASP A 37 7.94 -9.60 -9.55
N PRO A 38 7.13 -9.48 -10.62
CA PRO A 38 5.81 -10.12 -10.68
C PRO A 38 5.94 -11.65 -10.67
N ILE A 39 5.14 -12.31 -9.85
CA ILE A 39 5.12 -13.75 -9.73
C ILE A 39 4.14 -14.31 -10.75
N GLN A 40 4.65 -14.78 -11.88
CA GLN A 40 3.83 -15.22 -13.01
C GLN A 40 2.85 -16.35 -12.66
N ASP A 41 3.23 -17.27 -11.78
CA ASP A 41 2.37 -18.38 -11.37
C ASP A 41 1.18 -17.89 -10.54
N ALA A 42 1.38 -16.93 -9.65
CA ALA A 42 0.32 -16.31 -8.86
C ALA A 42 -0.63 -15.49 -9.76
N TRP A 43 -0.09 -14.77 -10.76
CA TRP A 43 -0.90 -14.04 -11.74
C TRP A 43 -1.75 -14.95 -12.62
N ARG A 44 -1.23 -16.13 -13.00
CA ARG A 44 -1.99 -17.13 -13.76
C ARG A 44 -3.07 -17.81 -12.92
N ALA A 45 -2.82 -18.01 -11.62
CA ALA A 45 -3.72 -18.70 -10.73
C ALA A 45 -4.97 -17.87 -10.37
N GLY A 46 -4.80 -16.58 -10.04
CA GLY A 46 -5.91 -15.75 -9.56
C GLY A 46 -5.84 -14.28 -9.99
N GLY A 47 -4.87 -13.89 -10.81
CA GLY A 47 -4.70 -12.49 -11.24
C GLY A 47 -5.89 -11.94 -12.01
N PHE A 48 -6.58 -12.77 -12.79
CA PHE A 48 -7.78 -12.36 -13.53
C PHE A 48 -8.93 -11.98 -12.58
N ASP A 49 -9.15 -12.74 -11.52
CA ASP A 49 -10.21 -12.49 -10.55
C ASP A 49 -9.95 -11.18 -9.79
N ILE A 50 -8.68 -10.91 -9.44
CA ILE A 50 -8.28 -9.64 -8.83
C ILE A 50 -8.50 -8.46 -9.78
N LEU A 51 -8.20 -8.59 -11.07
CA LEU A 51 -8.48 -7.55 -12.06
C LEU A 51 -9.99 -7.33 -12.22
N MET A 52 -10.79 -8.39 -12.25
CA MET A 52 -12.25 -8.30 -12.24
C MET A 52 -12.76 -7.52 -11.02
N CYS A 53 -12.23 -7.81 -9.83
CA CYS A 53 -12.58 -7.07 -8.61
C CYS A 53 -12.21 -5.59 -8.70
N LEU A 54 -11.05 -5.25 -9.26
CA LEU A 54 -10.65 -3.86 -9.47
C LEU A 54 -11.64 -3.13 -10.39
N TRP A 55 -12.01 -3.75 -11.51
CA TRP A 55 -13.03 -3.21 -12.43
C TRP A 55 -14.38 -3.04 -11.76
N LEU A 56 -14.77 -3.96 -10.90
CA LEU A 56 -16.02 -3.93 -10.15
C LEU A 56 -16.03 -2.77 -9.15
N ILE A 57 -14.93 -2.53 -8.44
CA ILE A 57 -14.76 -1.36 -7.55
C ILE A 57 -14.89 -0.05 -8.33
N ILE A 58 -14.20 0.05 -9.47
CA ILE A 58 -14.30 1.24 -10.34
C ILE A 58 -15.73 1.47 -10.81
N ALA A 59 -16.41 0.41 -11.27
CA ALA A 59 -17.80 0.48 -11.71
C ALA A 59 -18.75 0.96 -10.60
N ILE A 60 -18.62 0.41 -9.38
CA ILE A 60 -19.42 0.83 -8.23
C ILE A 60 -19.20 2.31 -7.92
N VAL A 61 -17.94 2.78 -7.90
CA VAL A 61 -17.59 4.19 -7.65
C VAL A 61 -18.19 5.10 -8.74
N LEU A 62 -18.14 4.70 -10.00
CA LEU A 62 -18.73 5.45 -11.11
C LEU A 62 -20.27 5.53 -11.00
N VAL A 63 -20.94 4.42 -10.65
CA VAL A 63 -22.38 4.37 -10.43
C VAL A 63 -22.78 5.26 -9.26
N ILE A 64 -22.03 5.22 -8.14
CA ILE A 64 -22.28 6.11 -7.00
C ILE A 64 -22.13 7.59 -7.42
N LYS A 65 -21.06 7.94 -8.14
CA LYS A 65 -20.88 9.31 -8.65
C LYS A 65 -22.00 9.74 -9.58
N PHE A 66 -22.45 8.84 -10.46
CA PHE A 66 -23.59 9.10 -11.37
C PHE A 66 -24.88 9.36 -10.59
N ILE A 67 -25.20 8.52 -9.59
CA ILE A 67 -26.38 8.70 -8.72
C ILE A 67 -26.29 10.03 -7.97
N VAL A 68 -25.12 10.36 -7.40
CA VAL A 68 -24.92 11.59 -6.65
C VAL A 68 -25.09 12.82 -7.53
N LYS A 69 -24.64 12.76 -8.80
CA LYS A 69 -24.71 13.88 -9.75
C LYS A 69 -26.14 14.11 -10.30
N ASN A 70 -26.85 13.02 -10.63
CA ASN A 70 -28.09 13.12 -11.40
C ASN A 70 -29.36 13.14 -10.53
N PHE A 71 -29.30 12.64 -9.30
CA PHE A 71 -30.48 12.56 -8.44
C PHE A 71 -30.38 13.58 -7.29
N GLN A 72 -31.53 14.28 -7.04
CA GLN A 72 -31.63 15.22 -5.91
C GLN A 72 -31.47 14.53 -4.56
N LYS A 73 -31.05 15.29 -3.55
CA LYS A 73 -30.90 14.79 -2.17
C LYS A 73 -32.25 14.32 -1.64
N SER A 74 -32.49 13.02 -1.62
CA SER A 74 -33.67 12.36 -1.10
C SER A 74 -33.27 11.21 -0.17
N LYS A 75 -34.16 10.83 0.75
CA LYS A 75 -33.97 9.61 1.56
C LYS A 75 -33.81 8.38 0.69
N LEU A 76 -34.59 8.30 -0.42
CA LEU A 76 -34.50 7.20 -1.38
C LEU A 76 -33.09 7.07 -2.01
N ARG A 77 -32.46 8.21 -2.37
CA ARG A 77 -31.07 8.23 -2.86
C ARG A 77 -30.08 7.70 -1.83
N SER A 78 -30.26 8.06 -0.56
CA SER A 78 -29.38 7.57 0.52
C SER A 78 -29.51 6.05 0.70
N TYR A 79 -30.74 5.53 0.66
CA TYR A 79 -30.96 4.09 0.74
C TYR A 79 -30.44 3.32 -0.48
N SER A 80 -30.58 3.86 -1.70
CA SER A 80 -30.03 3.22 -2.89
C SER A 80 -28.51 3.19 -2.90
N ILE A 81 -27.83 4.24 -2.43
CA ILE A 81 -26.36 4.25 -2.27
C ILE A 81 -25.94 3.24 -1.20
N ALA A 82 -26.62 3.19 -0.06
CA ALA A 82 -26.32 2.23 1.00
C ALA A 82 -26.50 0.78 0.52
N ALA A 83 -27.59 0.48 -0.17
CA ALA A 83 -27.84 -0.84 -0.76
C ALA A 83 -26.77 -1.22 -1.79
N LEU A 84 -26.34 -0.26 -2.64
CA LEU A 84 -25.32 -0.47 -3.64
C LEU A 84 -23.93 -0.70 -3.01
N ILE A 85 -23.62 -0.03 -1.91
CA ILE A 85 -22.37 -0.28 -1.16
C ILE A 85 -22.41 -1.68 -0.54
N VAL A 86 -23.50 -2.06 0.13
CA VAL A 86 -23.61 -3.37 0.77
C VAL A 86 -23.57 -4.51 -0.26
N SER A 87 -24.35 -4.40 -1.34
CA SER A 87 -24.33 -5.40 -2.42
C SER A 87 -22.98 -5.44 -3.13
N GLY A 88 -22.32 -4.28 -3.30
CA GLY A 88 -20.99 -4.18 -3.86
C GLY A 88 -19.93 -4.88 -3.02
N ILE A 89 -19.94 -4.70 -1.72
CA ILE A 89 -19.01 -5.39 -0.79
C ILE A 89 -19.21 -6.92 -0.88
N ILE A 90 -20.46 -7.39 -0.88
CA ILE A 90 -20.75 -8.83 -0.99
C ILE A 90 -20.25 -9.38 -2.33
N LEU A 91 -20.51 -8.66 -3.43
CA LEU A 91 -20.12 -9.10 -4.77
C LEU A 91 -18.59 -9.13 -4.93
N ILE A 92 -17.89 -8.09 -4.44
CA ILE A 92 -16.42 -8.04 -4.44
C ILE A 92 -15.87 -9.24 -3.66
N ARG A 93 -16.43 -9.54 -2.50
CA ARG A 93 -15.96 -10.65 -1.68
C ARG A 93 -16.14 -12.00 -2.38
N VAL A 94 -17.30 -12.27 -2.93
CA VAL A 94 -17.60 -13.53 -3.65
C VAL A 94 -16.72 -13.71 -4.89
N THR A 95 -16.35 -12.63 -5.59
CA THR A 95 -15.48 -12.69 -6.76
C THR A 95 -13.99 -12.71 -6.39
N ALA A 96 -13.60 -12.10 -5.27
CA ALA A 96 -12.19 -12.04 -4.84
C ALA A 96 -11.72 -13.32 -4.14
N GLU A 97 -12.56 -13.94 -3.29
CA GLU A 97 -12.17 -15.12 -2.48
C GLU A 97 -11.54 -16.24 -3.30
N PRO A 98 -12.12 -16.72 -4.43
CA PRO A 98 -11.51 -17.81 -5.20
C PRO A 98 -10.15 -17.43 -5.77
N GLY A 99 -9.99 -16.19 -6.24
CA GLY A 99 -8.73 -15.67 -6.77
C GLY A 99 -7.67 -15.53 -5.69
N ILE A 100 -8.03 -15.06 -4.51
CA ILE A 100 -7.14 -14.91 -3.35
C ILE A 100 -6.65 -16.29 -2.90
N GLU A 101 -7.54 -17.24 -2.68
CA GLU A 101 -7.19 -18.61 -2.29
C GLU A 101 -6.27 -19.29 -3.33
N ALA A 102 -6.55 -19.10 -4.62
CA ALA A 102 -5.70 -19.61 -5.69
C ALA A 102 -4.30 -19.02 -5.68
N ILE A 103 -4.16 -17.71 -5.43
CA ILE A 103 -2.87 -17.02 -5.34
C ILE A 103 -2.08 -17.54 -4.13
N GLU A 104 -2.70 -17.61 -2.97
CA GLU A 104 -2.07 -18.05 -1.73
C GLU A 104 -1.65 -19.52 -1.77
N ALA A 105 -2.38 -20.36 -2.52
CA ALA A 105 -2.09 -21.77 -2.70
C ALA A 105 -0.87 -22.05 -3.61
N VAL A 106 -0.44 -21.12 -4.45
CA VAL A 106 0.66 -21.32 -5.42
C VAL A 106 1.97 -21.72 -4.75
N ASN A 107 2.33 -21.12 -3.65
CA ASN A 107 3.45 -21.51 -2.82
C ASN A 107 3.39 -20.73 -1.49
N PRO A 108 2.66 -21.20 -0.49
CA PRO A 108 2.39 -20.45 0.75
C PRO A 108 3.66 -20.01 1.50
N SER A 109 4.75 -20.76 1.34
CA SER A 109 6.01 -20.46 2.03
C SER A 109 6.88 -19.43 1.33
N LYS A 110 6.79 -19.26 -0.02
CA LYS A 110 7.69 -18.38 -0.78
C LYS A 110 7.00 -17.36 -1.67
N THR A 111 5.97 -17.75 -2.42
CA THR A 111 5.42 -16.97 -3.55
C THR A 111 3.89 -16.84 -3.53
N GLY A 112 3.24 -17.04 -2.38
CA GLY A 112 1.79 -16.92 -2.21
C GLY A 112 1.28 -15.47 -2.22
N PHE A 113 1.77 -14.62 -3.17
CA PHE A 113 1.33 -13.26 -3.38
C PHE A 113 1.61 -12.83 -4.83
N LEU A 114 0.96 -11.76 -5.30
CA LEU A 114 1.04 -11.33 -6.70
C LEU A 114 2.42 -10.81 -7.14
N GLY A 115 3.25 -10.37 -6.18
CA GLY A 115 4.47 -9.62 -6.47
C GLY A 115 4.18 -8.17 -6.86
N GLY A 116 5.14 -7.53 -7.50
CA GLY A 116 5.07 -6.13 -7.89
C GLY A 116 5.35 -5.93 -9.39
N PHE A 117 5.72 -4.71 -9.75
CA PHE A 117 6.03 -4.33 -11.14
C PHE A 117 7.50 -4.59 -11.54
N GLY A 118 8.36 -5.00 -10.62
CA GLY A 118 9.79 -5.22 -10.90
C GLY A 118 10.59 -3.95 -11.19
N LEU A 119 10.05 -2.77 -10.85
CA LEU A 119 10.69 -1.49 -11.10
C LEU A 119 11.82 -1.19 -10.09
N PRO A 120 12.76 -0.31 -10.43
CA PRO A 120 13.78 0.12 -9.47
C PRO A 120 13.18 0.67 -8.19
N ILE A 121 13.82 0.36 -7.04
CA ILE A 121 13.31 0.72 -5.70
C ILE A 121 13.11 2.24 -5.50
N LEU A 122 13.78 3.08 -6.29
CA LEU A 122 13.61 4.52 -6.25
C LEU A 122 12.17 4.95 -6.58
N PHE A 123 11.49 4.24 -7.48
CA PHE A 123 10.08 4.50 -7.80
C PHE A 123 9.17 4.12 -6.63
N SER A 124 9.54 3.13 -5.83
CA SER A 124 8.77 2.76 -4.64
C SER A 124 8.79 3.83 -3.55
N TRP A 125 9.84 4.64 -3.47
CA TRP A 125 9.89 5.78 -2.54
C TRP A 125 8.85 6.84 -2.89
N ILE A 126 8.70 7.13 -4.19
CA ILE A 126 7.69 8.09 -4.69
C ILE A 126 6.29 7.52 -4.45
N ALA A 127 6.06 6.26 -4.81
CA ALA A 127 4.77 5.59 -4.58
C ALA A 127 4.44 5.50 -3.09
N GLY A 128 5.42 5.16 -2.24
CA GLY A 128 5.26 5.13 -0.79
C GLY A 128 4.90 6.49 -0.21
N ALA A 129 5.53 7.57 -0.71
CA ALA A 129 5.17 8.94 -0.31
C ALA A 129 3.73 9.30 -0.71
N ILE A 130 3.28 8.88 -1.91
CA ILE A 130 1.90 9.10 -2.38
C ILE A 130 0.90 8.31 -1.53
N PHE A 131 1.16 7.04 -1.25
CA PHE A 131 0.26 6.19 -0.46
C PHE A 131 0.17 6.69 1.00
N ALA A 132 1.32 6.90 1.63
CA ALA A 132 1.36 7.42 3.00
C ALA A 132 0.77 8.84 3.08
N GLY A 133 1.08 9.72 2.13
CA GLY A 133 0.55 11.08 2.04
C GLY A 133 -0.95 11.09 1.78
N GLY A 134 -1.45 10.22 0.91
CA GLY A 134 -2.89 10.06 0.65
C GLY A 134 -3.66 9.62 1.90
N LEU A 135 -3.15 8.62 2.61
CA LEU A 135 -3.74 8.19 3.88
C LEU A 135 -3.67 9.31 4.92
N ALA A 136 -2.51 9.97 5.06
CA ALA A 136 -2.33 11.08 5.99
C ALA A 136 -3.30 12.24 5.69
N PHE A 137 -3.56 12.54 4.41
CA PHE A 137 -4.54 13.54 4.01
C PHE A 137 -5.96 13.17 4.41
N ILE A 138 -6.36 11.91 4.20
CA ILE A 138 -7.69 11.40 4.58
C ILE A 138 -7.86 11.48 6.10
N ILE A 139 -6.89 10.96 6.86
CA ILE A 139 -6.90 10.98 8.32
C ILE A 139 -6.91 12.42 8.84
N GLY A 140 -6.06 13.29 8.27
CA GLY A 140 -5.98 14.69 8.66
C GLY A 140 -7.32 15.40 8.46
N LYS A 141 -7.99 15.19 7.33
CA LYS A 141 -9.28 15.80 7.04
C LYS A 141 -10.38 15.40 8.03
N VAL A 142 -10.34 14.18 8.56
CA VAL A 142 -11.32 13.68 9.54
C VAL A 142 -10.90 14.01 10.98
N ALA A 143 -9.62 13.87 11.29
CA ALA A 143 -9.14 13.87 12.65
C ALA A 143 -8.65 15.25 13.15
N LEU A 144 -8.24 16.19 12.26
CA LEU A 144 -7.75 17.50 12.68
C LEU A 144 -8.78 18.39 13.39
N GLY A 145 -10.06 18.07 13.29
CA GLY A 145 -11.12 18.72 14.07
C GLY A 145 -11.25 18.23 15.51
N LEU A 146 -10.52 17.19 15.90
CA LEU A 146 -10.56 16.60 17.22
C LEU A 146 -9.61 17.34 18.19
N ARG A 147 -9.92 17.30 19.50
CA ARG A 147 -8.97 17.74 20.54
C ARG A 147 -7.73 16.83 20.53
N ALA A 148 -6.59 17.35 20.97
CA ALA A 148 -5.29 16.67 20.89
C ALA A 148 -5.31 15.22 21.44
N ASP A 149 -5.97 14.98 22.57
CA ASP A 149 -6.05 13.64 23.17
C ASP A 149 -6.84 12.66 22.29
N TYR A 150 -7.96 13.10 21.73
CA TYR A 150 -8.78 12.29 20.83
C TYR A 150 -8.08 12.09 19.47
N LEU A 151 -7.31 13.07 19.02
CA LEU A 151 -6.50 12.95 17.80
C LEU A 151 -5.46 11.83 17.95
N ALA A 152 -4.78 11.80 19.10
CA ALA A 152 -3.79 10.78 19.41
C ALA A 152 -4.38 9.36 19.38
N ILE A 153 -5.52 9.16 20.05
CA ILE A 153 -6.22 7.87 20.08
C ILE A 153 -6.76 7.49 18.70
N ALA A 154 -7.38 8.43 17.98
CA ALA A 154 -7.93 8.18 16.65
C ALA A 154 -6.84 7.79 15.65
N THR A 155 -5.70 8.48 15.64
CA THR A 155 -4.57 8.15 14.75
C THR A 155 -3.95 6.80 15.07
N LEU A 156 -3.87 6.43 16.37
CA LEU A 156 -3.44 5.11 16.79
C LEU A 156 -4.37 4.01 16.25
N LEU A 157 -5.68 4.15 16.50
CA LEU A 157 -6.67 3.16 16.05
C LEU A 157 -6.69 3.00 14.53
N ILE A 158 -6.63 4.09 13.78
CA ILE A 158 -6.59 4.02 12.31
C ILE A 158 -5.31 3.33 11.84
N SER A 159 -4.17 3.61 12.48
CA SER A 159 -2.90 2.94 12.20
C SER A 159 -2.99 1.44 12.43
N GLU A 160 -3.57 1.00 13.55
CA GLU A 160 -3.78 -0.42 13.84
C GLU A 160 -4.72 -1.09 12.83
N ILE A 161 -5.78 -0.40 12.40
CA ILE A 161 -6.68 -0.91 11.35
C ILE A 161 -5.91 -1.12 10.03
N VAL A 162 -5.09 -0.15 9.61
CA VAL A 162 -4.28 -0.28 8.39
C VAL A 162 -3.31 -1.45 8.50
N ILE A 163 -2.61 -1.56 9.62
CA ILE A 163 -1.68 -2.67 9.87
C ILE A 163 -2.42 -4.01 9.89
N ALA A 164 -3.58 -4.09 10.53
CA ALA A 164 -4.40 -5.30 10.57
C ALA A 164 -4.83 -5.74 9.16
N ILE A 165 -5.30 -4.80 8.34
CA ILE A 165 -5.64 -5.10 6.93
C ILE A 165 -4.42 -5.66 6.20
N LEU A 166 -3.27 -5.00 6.27
CA LEU A 166 -2.07 -5.45 5.58
C LEU A 166 -1.54 -6.80 6.08
N LYS A 167 -1.76 -7.13 7.34
CA LYS A 167 -1.40 -8.44 7.92
C LYS A 167 -2.31 -9.58 7.45
N HIS A 168 -3.58 -9.29 7.22
CA HIS A 168 -4.57 -10.30 6.81
C HIS A 168 -4.60 -10.52 5.30
N GLU A 169 -4.19 -9.54 4.49
CA GLU A 169 -4.18 -9.64 3.03
C GLU A 169 -2.85 -10.22 2.51
N GLU A 170 -2.66 -11.53 2.69
CA GLU A 170 -1.42 -12.23 2.31
C GLU A 170 -1.15 -12.18 0.80
N TRP A 171 -2.17 -12.27 -0.03
CA TRP A 171 -2.08 -12.21 -1.49
C TRP A 171 -1.46 -10.92 -2.03
N LEU A 172 -1.57 -9.82 -1.27
CA LEU A 172 -1.08 -8.49 -1.67
C LEU A 172 0.41 -8.31 -1.38
N ALA A 173 0.84 -8.61 -0.14
CA ALA A 173 2.20 -8.35 0.33
C ALA A 173 2.70 -9.38 1.36
N ARG A 174 2.23 -10.61 1.28
CA ARG A 174 2.55 -11.72 2.18
C ARG A 174 2.13 -11.54 3.65
N GLY A 175 1.31 -10.53 3.96
CA GLY A 175 0.80 -10.32 5.31
C GLY A 175 1.90 -10.16 6.37
N VAL A 176 1.97 -11.10 7.31
CA VAL A 176 2.98 -11.12 8.38
C VAL A 176 4.30 -11.80 7.97
N LYS A 177 4.35 -12.45 6.80
CA LYS A 177 5.53 -13.17 6.32
C LYS A 177 6.53 -12.20 5.69
N ASN A 178 7.82 -12.50 5.81
CA ASN A 178 8.87 -11.66 5.23
C ASN A 178 8.83 -11.71 3.69
N VAL A 179 8.90 -10.56 3.06
CA VAL A 179 9.12 -10.43 1.61
C VAL A 179 10.61 -10.46 1.34
N THR A 180 11.04 -11.39 0.50
CA THR A 180 12.43 -11.52 0.04
C THR A 180 12.54 -11.07 -1.41
N GLY A 181 13.76 -10.73 -1.85
CA GLY A 181 14.01 -10.34 -3.26
C GLY A 181 13.84 -8.86 -3.57
N LEU A 182 13.74 -7.99 -2.55
CA LEU A 182 13.79 -6.54 -2.77
C LEU A 182 15.15 -6.15 -3.33
N LYS A 183 15.16 -5.50 -4.48
CA LYS A 183 16.37 -4.99 -5.14
C LYS A 183 16.91 -3.81 -4.35
N ARG A 184 18.23 -3.80 -4.08
CA ARG A 184 18.88 -2.68 -3.38
C ARG A 184 19.07 -1.51 -4.35
N PRO A 185 19.00 -0.25 -3.88
CA PRO A 185 19.30 0.91 -4.72
C PRO A 185 20.80 1.02 -5.06
N VAL A 186 21.65 0.36 -4.28
CA VAL A 186 23.10 0.36 -4.43
C VAL A 186 23.58 -1.06 -4.72
N PRO A 187 24.49 -1.28 -5.68
CA PRO A 187 25.07 -2.58 -5.98
C PRO A 187 25.70 -3.22 -4.74
N TYR A 188 25.76 -4.54 -4.71
CA TYR A 188 26.49 -5.24 -3.64
C TYR A 188 27.98 -4.90 -3.71
N GLU A 189 28.65 -4.97 -2.57
CA GLU A 189 30.10 -4.73 -2.49
C GLU A 189 30.88 -5.65 -3.44
N ILE A 190 30.47 -6.91 -3.56
CA ILE A 190 31.05 -7.88 -4.49
C ILE A 190 30.89 -7.44 -5.95
N ASP A 191 29.74 -6.88 -6.32
CA ASP A 191 29.47 -6.39 -7.67
C ASP A 191 30.32 -5.16 -7.99
N LEU A 192 30.53 -4.28 -6.99
CA LEU A 192 31.40 -3.12 -7.11
C LEU A 192 32.85 -3.52 -7.25
N GLN A 193 33.32 -4.47 -6.44
CA GLN A 193 34.70 -4.98 -6.51
C GLN A 193 35.01 -5.67 -7.85
N ASN A 194 34.02 -6.25 -8.51
CA ASN A 194 34.16 -6.87 -9.83
C ASN A 194 33.95 -5.88 -10.99
N SER A 195 33.51 -4.64 -10.70
CA SER A 195 33.27 -3.65 -11.76
C SER A 195 34.56 -2.91 -12.13
N GLN A 196 34.95 -2.95 -13.40
CA GLN A 196 36.13 -2.26 -13.93
C GLN A 196 36.08 -0.74 -13.69
N TRP A 197 34.89 -0.16 -13.73
CA TRP A 197 34.70 1.26 -13.44
C TRP A 197 35.09 1.61 -12.00
N PHE A 198 34.67 0.78 -11.03
CA PHE A 198 34.97 1.02 -9.62
C PHE A 198 36.46 0.81 -9.32
N ILE A 199 37.08 -0.21 -9.91
CA ILE A 199 38.52 -0.47 -9.76
C ILE A 199 39.32 0.74 -10.28
N ASN A 200 39.03 1.20 -11.50
CA ASN A 200 39.71 2.37 -12.08
C ASN A 200 39.49 3.65 -11.27
N PHE A 201 38.29 3.81 -10.66
CA PHE A 201 38.00 4.95 -9.80
C PHE A 201 38.81 4.93 -8.51
N VAL A 202 38.95 3.76 -7.86
CA VAL A 202 39.71 3.58 -6.65
C VAL A 202 41.23 3.74 -6.93
N GLU A 203 41.73 3.20 -8.03
CA GLU A 203 43.13 3.37 -8.45
C GLU A 203 43.46 4.85 -8.68
N LYS A 204 42.55 5.60 -9.31
CA LYS A 204 42.75 7.03 -9.54
C LYS A 204 42.82 7.85 -8.25
N ILE A 205 42.01 7.50 -7.24
CA ILE A 205 42.03 8.17 -5.93
C ILE A 205 43.28 7.81 -5.15
N HIS A 206 43.82 6.59 -5.32
CA HIS A 206 45.07 6.16 -4.62
C HIS A 206 46.32 6.65 -5.32
N SER A 207 46.24 7.12 -6.55
CA SER A 207 47.37 7.65 -7.32
C SER A 207 47.57 9.17 -7.17
N GLU A 208 46.70 9.87 -6.48
CA GLU A 208 46.80 11.27 -6.04
C GLU A 208 47.20 11.35 -4.54
#